data_01f96a8fd1d99175599a9b0a525d0231
#
_entry.id   01f96a8fd1d99175599a9b0a525d0231
#
_cell.length_a   1.000
_cell.length_b   1.000
_cell.length_c   1.000
_cell.angle_alpha   90.00
_cell.angle_beta   90.00
_cell.angle_gamma   90.00
#
_symmetry.space_group_name_H-M   'P 1'
#
loop_
_entity.id
_entity.type
_entity.pdbx_description
1 polymer ?
#
loop_
_entity_poly.entity_id
_entity_poly.type
_entity_poly.pdbx_seq_one_letter_code
_entity_poly.pdbx_strand_id
1 'polypeptide(L)'
;MTVLLDSNLVVDYLFDHPHFFEEHAELLGKIKLTSPVLGRAISLQERQMEILREKIKIQDLHMADLLRIAHENDEIANKFQTWTRALLAVRNDSELPRALIDGLQTVFNVPQVTLRLWQLKADHADAWYAAATSDDAHIFADGLSAPFCGPNNDFEAAQWLAEPAAVQSIAILPLRNEGAPQAFGLLVLGSEDAQRFSAEMATDFLSRIAATASAALNSLRD
;
A
#
# COMPACT_ATOMS: atom_id res chain seq x y z
N MET A 1 -49.15 14.99 -42.14
CA MET A 1 -49.17 14.05 -41.01
C MET A 1 -47.71 13.81 -40.61
N THR A 2 -47.21 14.54 -39.58
CA THR A 2 -45.83 14.38 -39.14
C THR A 2 -45.78 13.17 -38.21
N VAL A 3 -45.19 12.08 -38.69
CA VAL A 3 -44.94 10.91 -37.83
C VAL A 3 -43.86 11.33 -36.86
N LEU A 4 -44.19 11.47 -35.59
CA LEU A 4 -43.22 11.62 -34.51
C LEU A 4 -42.50 10.28 -34.40
N LEU A 5 -41.33 10.17 -35.03
CA LEU A 5 -40.44 9.03 -34.84
C LEU A 5 -39.86 9.14 -33.42
N ASP A 6 -40.04 8.09 -32.63
CA ASP A 6 -39.42 7.96 -31.33
C ASP A 6 -37.89 7.91 -31.51
N SER A 7 -37.16 8.69 -30.73
CA SER A 7 -35.68 8.74 -30.78
C SER A 7 -35.05 7.37 -30.55
N ASN A 8 -35.68 6.51 -29.72
CA ASN A 8 -35.20 5.17 -29.46
C ASN A 8 -35.33 4.25 -30.69
N LEU A 9 -36.40 4.40 -31.45
CA LEU A 9 -36.61 3.67 -32.72
C LEU A 9 -35.52 3.99 -33.75
N VAL A 10 -35.04 5.24 -33.80
CA VAL A 10 -33.95 5.64 -34.70
C VAL A 10 -32.61 5.04 -34.22
N VAL A 11 -32.38 5.00 -32.89
CA VAL A 11 -31.18 4.41 -32.32
C VAL A 11 -31.14 2.91 -32.62
N ASP A 12 -32.24 2.19 -32.36
CA ASP A 12 -32.34 0.74 -32.60
C ASP A 12 -32.16 0.43 -34.10
N TYR A 13 -32.78 1.21 -34.98
CA TYR A 13 -32.60 1.07 -36.42
C TYR A 13 -31.14 1.23 -36.87
N LEU A 14 -30.42 2.20 -36.34
CA LEU A 14 -29.01 2.41 -36.67
C LEU A 14 -28.10 1.32 -36.11
N PHE A 15 -28.43 0.72 -34.96
CA PHE A 15 -27.73 -0.45 -34.44
C PHE A 15 -27.93 -1.69 -35.31
N ASP A 16 -29.14 -1.90 -35.78
CA ASP A 16 -29.47 -3.07 -36.65
C ASP A 16 -28.93 -2.91 -38.07
N HIS A 17 -28.65 -1.68 -38.51
CA HIS A 17 -28.15 -1.37 -39.84
C HIS A 17 -26.80 -0.65 -39.81
N PRO A 18 -25.69 -1.32 -39.44
CA PRO A 18 -24.38 -0.70 -39.26
C PRO A 18 -23.80 -0.07 -40.54
N HIS A 19 -24.22 -0.53 -41.73
CA HIS A 19 -23.79 -0.01 -43.04
C HIS A 19 -24.63 1.20 -43.51
N PHE A 20 -25.62 1.65 -42.73
CA PHE A 20 -26.50 2.75 -43.15
C PHE A 20 -25.72 4.02 -43.54
N PHE A 21 -24.66 4.35 -42.84
CA PHE A 21 -23.85 5.54 -43.14
C PHE A 21 -22.85 5.32 -44.25
N GLU A 22 -22.56 4.09 -44.67
CA GLU A 22 -21.78 3.80 -45.88
C GLU A 22 -22.62 4.11 -47.11
N GLU A 23 -23.92 3.73 -47.11
CA GLU A 23 -24.85 4.02 -48.18
C GLU A 23 -25.29 5.49 -48.23
N HIS A 24 -25.29 6.16 -47.07
CA HIS A 24 -25.77 7.53 -46.89
C HIS A 24 -24.69 8.48 -46.36
N ALA A 25 -23.46 8.38 -46.88
CA ALA A 25 -22.30 9.16 -46.40
C ALA A 25 -22.52 10.69 -46.38
N GLU A 26 -23.34 11.22 -47.33
CA GLU A 26 -23.68 12.64 -47.36
C GLU A 26 -24.43 13.13 -46.09
N LEU A 27 -25.17 12.26 -45.39
CA LEU A 27 -25.88 12.61 -44.16
C LEU A 27 -24.90 13.00 -43.05
N LEU A 28 -23.76 12.33 -42.94
CA LEU A 28 -22.74 12.61 -41.92
C LEU A 28 -22.22 14.04 -42.04
N GLY A 29 -22.07 14.58 -43.26
CA GLY A 29 -21.65 15.95 -43.49
C GLY A 29 -22.73 17.00 -43.20
N LYS A 30 -24.02 16.61 -43.29
CA LYS A 30 -25.15 17.53 -43.06
C LYS A 30 -25.62 17.58 -41.59
N ILE A 31 -25.35 16.53 -40.80
CA ILE A 31 -25.70 16.46 -39.37
C ILE A 31 -24.78 17.41 -38.59
N LYS A 32 -25.38 18.43 -37.98
CA LYS A 32 -24.68 19.39 -37.10
C LYS A 32 -25.08 19.15 -35.67
N LEU A 33 -24.11 18.94 -34.80
CA LEU A 33 -24.31 18.77 -33.35
C LEU A 33 -23.90 20.06 -32.64
N THR A 34 -24.57 20.41 -31.54
CA THR A 34 -24.14 21.53 -30.70
C THR A 34 -23.00 21.07 -29.80
N SER A 35 -21.82 21.71 -29.92
CA SER A 35 -20.71 21.46 -29.01
C SER A 35 -21.05 22.00 -27.61
N PRO A 36 -21.00 21.17 -26.55
CA PRO A 36 -21.25 21.65 -25.19
C PRO A 36 -20.16 22.62 -24.67
N VAL A 37 -18.97 22.58 -25.30
CA VAL A 37 -17.84 23.43 -24.89
C VAL A 37 -17.85 24.77 -25.62
N LEU A 38 -18.17 24.78 -26.92
CA LEU A 38 -18.08 25.99 -27.76
C LEU A 38 -19.42 26.66 -28.02
N GLY A 39 -20.55 26.01 -27.68
CA GLY A 39 -21.90 26.55 -27.89
C GLY A 39 -22.30 26.75 -29.36
N ARG A 40 -21.48 26.31 -30.31
CA ARG A 40 -21.72 26.41 -31.77
C ARG A 40 -22.02 25.04 -32.40
N ALA A 41 -22.68 25.07 -33.53
CA ALA A 41 -22.95 23.87 -34.33
C ALA A 41 -21.62 23.36 -34.94
N ILE A 42 -21.28 22.08 -34.70
CA ILE A 42 -20.11 21.38 -35.20
C ILE A 42 -20.53 20.14 -35.99
N SER A 43 -19.66 19.64 -36.87
CA SER A 43 -19.90 18.39 -37.56
C SER A 43 -19.78 17.18 -36.59
N LEU A 44 -20.42 16.07 -36.98
CA LEU A 44 -20.28 14.80 -36.24
C LEU A 44 -18.83 14.37 -36.05
N GLN A 45 -18.02 14.56 -37.12
CA GLN A 45 -16.59 14.24 -37.08
C GLN A 45 -15.81 15.11 -36.08
N GLU A 46 -16.08 16.43 -36.04
CA GLU A 46 -15.47 17.33 -35.06
C GLU A 46 -15.83 16.89 -33.63
N ARG A 47 -17.10 16.48 -33.41
CA ARG A 47 -17.55 15.98 -32.09
C ARG A 47 -16.86 14.66 -31.72
N GLN A 48 -16.69 13.73 -32.64
CA GLN A 48 -15.95 12.51 -32.41
C GLN A 48 -14.47 12.80 -32.08
N MET A 49 -13.85 13.76 -32.77
CA MET A 49 -12.47 14.16 -32.46
C MET A 49 -12.33 14.81 -31.09
N GLU A 50 -13.30 15.63 -30.65
CA GLU A 50 -13.32 16.18 -29.29
C GLU A 50 -13.38 15.05 -28.24
N ILE A 51 -14.29 14.09 -28.42
CA ILE A 51 -14.45 12.96 -27.50
C ILE A 51 -13.18 12.09 -27.46
N LEU A 52 -12.56 11.85 -28.61
CA LEU A 52 -11.32 11.07 -28.69
C LEU A 52 -10.16 11.78 -27.97
N ARG A 53 -10.01 13.10 -28.18
CA ARG A 53 -8.99 13.91 -27.48
C ARG A 53 -9.18 13.88 -25.95
N GLU A 54 -10.43 13.97 -25.49
CA GLU A 54 -10.72 13.89 -24.06
C GLU A 54 -10.41 12.49 -23.48
N LYS A 55 -10.77 11.43 -24.21
CA LYS A 55 -10.39 10.06 -23.83
C LYS A 55 -8.87 9.87 -23.76
N ILE A 56 -8.14 10.35 -24.78
CA ILE A 56 -6.66 10.29 -24.77
C ILE A 56 -6.10 11.02 -23.55
N LYS A 57 -6.59 12.25 -23.26
CA LYS A 57 -6.13 13.00 -22.10
C LYS A 57 -6.36 12.26 -20.78
N ILE A 58 -7.52 11.62 -20.61
CA ILE A 58 -7.82 10.81 -19.43
C ILE A 58 -6.89 9.59 -19.35
N GLN A 59 -6.62 8.91 -20.48
CA GLN A 59 -5.70 7.78 -20.53
C GLN A 59 -4.27 8.20 -20.20
N ASP A 60 -3.82 9.35 -20.68
CA ASP A 60 -2.49 9.90 -20.37
C ASP A 60 -2.33 10.16 -18.86
N LEU A 61 -3.35 10.71 -18.22
CA LEU A 61 -3.36 10.93 -16.77
C LEU A 61 -3.31 9.61 -16.00
N HIS A 62 -4.09 8.61 -16.39
CA HIS A 62 -4.05 7.28 -15.79
C HIS A 62 -2.69 6.61 -15.99
N MET A 63 -2.09 6.74 -17.18
CA MET A 63 -0.76 6.20 -17.45
C MET A 63 0.30 6.87 -16.58
N ALA A 64 0.25 8.20 -16.43
CA ALA A 64 1.18 8.92 -15.55
C ALA A 64 1.06 8.47 -14.09
N ASP A 65 -0.17 8.25 -13.58
CA ASP A 65 -0.41 7.72 -12.25
C ASP A 65 0.14 6.31 -12.07
N LEU A 66 -0.09 5.42 -13.04
CA LEU A 66 0.45 4.05 -13.00
C LEU A 66 1.98 4.04 -12.99
N LEU A 67 2.63 4.89 -13.80
CA LEU A 67 4.08 5.02 -13.82
C LEU A 67 4.63 5.55 -12.50
N ARG A 68 3.95 6.52 -11.87
CA ARG A 68 4.32 7.03 -10.54
C ARG A 68 4.25 5.92 -9.49
N ILE A 69 3.13 5.17 -9.44
CA ILE A 69 2.94 4.06 -8.50
C ILE A 69 4.00 2.97 -8.73
N ALA A 70 4.31 2.63 -9.99
CA ALA A 70 5.33 1.66 -10.32
C ALA A 70 6.71 2.10 -9.81
N HIS A 71 7.06 3.37 -10.00
CA HIS A 71 8.33 3.92 -9.51
C HIS A 71 8.42 3.90 -7.98
N GLU A 72 7.37 4.30 -7.28
CA GLU A 72 7.29 4.23 -5.81
C GLU A 72 7.45 2.79 -5.29
N ASN A 73 6.82 1.82 -5.98
CA ASN A 73 6.96 0.41 -5.63
C ASN A 73 8.39 -0.12 -5.86
N ASP A 74 9.05 0.30 -6.94
CA ASP A 74 10.45 -0.05 -7.21
C ASP A 74 11.41 0.53 -6.16
N GLU A 75 11.17 1.76 -5.71
CA GLU A 75 11.95 2.37 -4.62
C GLU A 75 11.79 1.58 -3.32
N ILE A 76 10.56 1.20 -2.96
CA ILE A 76 10.27 0.38 -1.77
C ILE A 76 10.96 -0.97 -1.88
N ALA A 77 10.90 -1.62 -3.05
CA ALA A 77 11.55 -2.91 -3.29
C ALA A 77 13.08 -2.81 -3.14
N ASN A 78 13.69 -1.76 -3.67
CA ASN A 78 15.12 -1.50 -3.55
C ASN A 78 15.55 -1.26 -2.08
N LYS A 79 14.76 -0.50 -1.31
CA LYS A 79 14.97 -0.30 0.12
C LYS A 79 14.89 -1.63 0.87
N PHE A 80 13.87 -2.44 0.59
CA PHE A 80 13.70 -3.75 1.20
C PHE A 80 14.89 -4.69 0.90
N GLN A 81 15.35 -4.72 -0.34
CA GLN A 81 16.50 -5.52 -0.73
C GLN A 81 17.79 -5.06 -0.02
N THR A 82 17.98 -3.75 0.11
CA THR A 82 19.13 -3.17 0.80
C THR A 82 19.13 -3.55 2.28
N TRP A 83 17.98 -3.42 2.95
CA TRP A 83 17.82 -3.85 4.33
C TRP A 83 18.05 -5.35 4.53
N THR A 84 17.45 -6.19 3.67
CA THR A 84 17.65 -7.65 3.73
C THR A 84 19.11 -8.03 3.57
N ARG A 85 19.85 -7.42 2.63
CA ARG A 85 21.28 -7.65 2.48
C ARG A 85 22.08 -7.26 3.72
N ALA A 86 21.72 -6.17 4.37
CA ALA A 86 22.36 -5.75 5.62
C ALA A 86 22.17 -6.79 6.73
N LEU A 87 20.95 -7.36 6.87
CA LEU A 87 20.68 -8.43 7.82
C LEU A 87 21.47 -9.71 7.51
N LEU A 88 21.54 -10.10 6.24
CA LEU A 88 22.30 -11.30 5.81
C LEU A 88 23.82 -11.14 5.96
N ALA A 89 24.32 -9.92 6.04
CA ALA A 89 25.74 -9.63 6.24
C ALA A 89 26.18 -9.74 7.72
N VAL A 90 25.22 -9.74 8.66
CA VAL A 90 25.49 -9.89 10.09
C VAL A 90 25.99 -11.33 10.36
N ARG A 91 27.11 -11.44 11.05
CA ARG A 91 27.73 -12.74 11.35
C ARG A 91 27.48 -13.21 12.78
N ASN A 92 27.18 -12.28 13.66
CA ASN A 92 26.92 -12.55 15.06
C ASN A 92 25.43 -12.37 15.35
N ASP A 93 24.75 -13.43 15.70
CA ASP A 93 23.31 -13.46 15.92
C ASP A 93 22.86 -12.40 16.96
N SER A 94 23.67 -12.16 17.98
CA SER A 94 23.35 -11.14 19.01
C SER A 94 23.27 -9.70 18.46
N GLU A 95 23.85 -9.43 17.29
CA GLU A 95 23.80 -8.11 16.61
C GLU A 95 22.59 -7.98 15.67
N LEU A 96 21.91 -9.08 15.32
CA LEU A 96 20.76 -9.07 14.42
C LEU A 96 19.64 -8.12 14.87
N PRO A 97 19.22 -8.11 16.16
CA PRO A 97 18.16 -7.20 16.62
C PRO A 97 18.53 -5.72 16.40
N ARG A 98 19.81 -5.38 16.63
CA ARG A 98 20.29 -4.02 16.41
C ARG A 98 20.36 -3.65 14.94
N ALA A 99 20.93 -4.51 14.11
CA ALA A 99 21.01 -4.31 12.66
C ALA A 99 19.62 -4.17 12.02
N LEU A 100 18.64 -4.91 12.53
CA LEU A 100 17.25 -4.83 12.11
C LEU A 100 16.65 -3.45 12.37
N ILE A 101 16.80 -2.93 13.60
CA ILE A 101 16.30 -1.62 14.00
C ILE A 101 17.02 -0.51 13.21
N ASP A 102 18.35 -0.53 13.21
CA ASP A 102 19.16 0.49 12.53
C ASP A 102 18.80 0.55 11.03
N GLY A 103 18.57 -0.60 10.41
CA GLY A 103 18.15 -0.67 9.02
C GLY A 103 16.75 -0.12 8.77
N LEU A 104 15.79 -0.35 9.66
CA LEU A 104 14.46 0.24 9.55
C LEU A 104 14.48 1.76 9.74
N GLN A 105 15.31 2.25 10.65
CA GLN A 105 15.48 3.68 10.87
C GLN A 105 16.19 4.38 9.71
N THR A 106 17.26 3.80 9.18
CA THR A 106 18.09 4.44 8.16
C THR A 106 17.57 4.28 6.74
N VAL A 107 17.12 3.07 6.37
CA VAL A 107 16.67 2.76 5.00
C VAL A 107 15.22 3.20 4.76
N PHE A 108 14.36 2.99 5.76
CA PHE A 108 12.92 3.34 5.65
C PHE A 108 12.57 4.65 6.35
N ASN A 109 13.55 5.31 6.97
CA ASN A 109 13.37 6.57 7.71
C ASN A 109 12.27 6.46 8.79
N VAL A 110 12.15 5.32 9.48
CA VAL A 110 11.22 5.17 10.60
C VAL A 110 11.80 5.87 11.82
N PRO A 111 11.12 6.87 12.41
CA PRO A 111 11.72 7.69 13.49
C PRO A 111 12.06 6.89 14.73
N GLN A 112 11.15 6.02 15.16
CA GLN A 112 11.34 5.20 16.34
C GLN A 112 11.03 3.74 16.03
N VAL A 113 11.93 2.86 16.40
CA VAL A 113 11.81 1.41 16.20
C VAL A 113 12.31 0.71 17.45
N THR A 114 11.57 -0.28 17.92
CA THR A 114 11.98 -1.17 18.99
C THR A 114 11.45 -2.57 18.77
N LEU A 115 11.95 -3.53 19.50
CA LEU A 115 11.41 -4.89 19.50
C LEU A 115 11.51 -5.51 20.90
N ARG A 116 10.63 -6.47 21.19
CA ARG A 116 10.72 -7.36 22.34
C ARG A 116 10.53 -8.79 21.85
N LEU A 117 11.37 -9.67 22.38
CA LEU A 117 11.38 -11.07 22.04
C LEU A 117 11.24 -11.90 23.31
N TRP A 118 10.56 -13.01 23.19
CA TRP A 118 10.41 -14.01 24.25
C TRP A 118 10.71 -15.41 23.71
N GLN A 119 10.83 -16.40 24.59
CA GLN A 119 11.27 -17.77 24.24
C GLN A 119 12.67 -17.79 23.60
N LEU A 120 13.60 -17.02 24.17
CA LEU A 120 14.97 -16.90 23.72
C LEU A 120 15.86 -17.99 24.36
N LYS A 121 16.96 -18.33 23.68
CA LYS A 121 18.04 -19.12 24.25
C LYS A 121 18.61 -18.45 25.51
N ALA A 122 19.14 -19.25 26.41
CA ALA A 122 19.70 -18.77 27.67
C ALA A 122 20.78 -17.69 27.50
N ASP A 123 21.58 -17.77 26.45
CA ASP A 123 22.64 -16.79 26.13
C ASP A 123 22.11 -15.39 25.78
N HIS A 124 20.81 -15.28 25.51
CA HIS A 124 20.13 -14.03 25.14
C HIS A 124 19.16 -13.52 26.20
N ALA A 125 19.05 -14.20 27.35
CA ALA A 125 18.05 -13.89 28.39
C ALA A 125 18.23 -12.48 29.01
N ASP A 126 19.46 -11.99 29.11
CA ASP A 126 19.79 -10.68 29.68
C ASP A 126 19.90 -9.55 28.61
N ALA A 127 19.58 -9.87 27.37
CA ALA A 127 19.68 -8.87 26.27
C ALA A 127 18.57 -7.79 26.41
N TRP A 128 18.84 -6.60 25.91
CA TRP A 128 17.90 -5.47 25.96
C TRP A 128 16.55 -5.78 25.29
N TYR A 129 16.53 -6.67 24.27
CA TYR A 129 15.33 -7.11 23.57
C TYR A 129 14.56 -8.24 24.28
N ALA A 130 15.15 -8.79 25.37
CA ALA A 130 14.53 -9.81 26.22
C ALA A 130 13.85 -9.21 27.45
N ALA A 131 13.77 -7.88 27.56
CA ALA A 131 13.15 -7.22 28.69
C ALA A 131 11.68 -7.70 28.87
N ALA A 132 11.29 -7.83 30.14
CA ALA A 132 9.98 -8.38 30.52
C ALA A 132 8.82 -7.64 29.83
N THR A 133 7.84 -8.43 29.41
CA THR A 133 6.59 -8.00 28.78
C THR A 133 5.42 -8.61 29.54
N SER A 134 4.25 -7.97 29.53
CA SER A 134 3.07 -8.51 30.16
C SER A 134 2.48 -9.71 29.40
N ASP A 135 1.69 -10.52 30.10
CA ASP A 135 0.92 -11.59 29.46
C ASP A 135 -0.11 -11.02 28.46
N ASP A 136 -0.62 -9.81 28.71
CA ASP A 136 -1.54 -9.11 27.81
C ASP A 136 -0.86 -8.77 26.48
N ALA A 137 0.42 -8.38 26.49
CA ALA A 137 1.20 -8.13 25.28
C ALA A 137 1.39 -9.42 24.44
N HIS A 138 1.58 -10.57 25.10
CA HIS A 138 1.66 -11.88 24.42
C HIS A 138 0.33 -12.28 23.81
N ILE A 139 -0.78 -12.16 24.54
CA ILE A 139 -2.14 -12.43 24.06
C ILE A 139 -2.46 -11.52 22.86
N PHE A 140 -2.11 -10.24 22.97
CA PHE A 140 -2.29 -9.28 21.88
C PHE A 140 -1.49 -9.70 20.63
N ALA A 141 -0.21 -10.04 20.80
CA ALA A 141 0.65 -10.50 19.73
C ALA A 141 0.09 -11.75 19.04
N ASP A 142 -0.41 -12.71 19.79
CA ASP A 142 -1.01 -13.94 19.28
C ASP A 142 -2.33 -13.68 18.55
N GLY A 143 -3.10 -12.70 18.97
CA GLY A 143 -4.34 -12.28 18.33
C GLY A 143 -4.17 -11.55 17.00
N LEU A 144 -3.00 -10.98 16.73
CA LEU A 144 -2.75 -10.26 15.47
C LEU A 144 -2.56 -11.24 14.31
N SER A 145 -3.46 -11.32 13.37
CA SER A 145 -3.30 -12.09 12.13
C SER A 145 -2.46 -11.37 11.06
N ALA A 146 -2.35 -10.05 11.16
CA ALA A 146 -1.59 -9.15 10.30
C ALA A 146 -1.02 -8.00 11.14
N PRO A 147 -0.04 -7.23 10.64
CA PRO A 147 0.43 -6.03 11.30
C PRO A 147 -0.71 -5.08 11.64
N PHE A 148 -0.72 -4.56 12.86
CA PHE A 148 -1.61 -3.48 13.26
C PHE A 148 -1.01 -2.14 12.83
N CYS A 149 -1.83 -1.25 12.26
CA CYS A 149 -1.49 0.14 11.97
C CYS A 149 -2.61 1.05 12.47
N GLY A 150 -2.26 2.15 13.09
CA GLY A 150 -3.25 3.11 13.57
C GLY A 150 -2.69 4.16 14.52
N PRO A 151 -3.58 4.97 15.11
CA PRO A 151 -3.20 5.93 16.13
C PRO A 151 -2.65 5.19 17.36
N ASN A 152 -1.74 5.86 18.07
CA ASN A 152 -1.24 5.36 19.35
C ASN A 152 -2.34 5.54 20.42
N ASN A 153 -2.97 4.43 20.80
CA ASN A 153 -4.01 4.37 21.82
C ASN A 153 -3.44 3.77 23.13
N ASP A 154 -2.29 4.26 23.56
CA ASP A 154 -1.61 3.85 24.80
C ASP A 154 -1.31 2.34 24.90
N PHE A 155 -0.98 1.71 23.76
CA PHE A 155 -0.53 0.32 23.76
C PHE A 155 0.72 0.15 24.63
N GLU A 156 0.80 -0.94 25.41
CA GLU A 156 2.01 -1.27 26.16
C GLU A 156 3.24 -1.27 25.24
N ALA A 157 3.11 -1.83 24.04
CA ALA A 157 4.18 -1.87 23.05
C ALA A 157 4.71 -0.48 22.65
N ALA A 158 3.87 0.56 22.71
CA ALA A 158 4.30 1.93 22.44
C ALA A 158 5.24 2.47 23.55
N GLN A 159 5.06 2.00 24.79
CA GLN A 159 5.90 2.42 25.91
C GLN A 159 7.34 1.89 25.83
N TRP A 160 7.60 0.94 24.94
CA TRP A 160 8.95 0.40 24.70
C TRP A 160 9.80 1.28 23.77
N LEU A 161 9.18 2.25 23.09
CA LEU A 161 9.86 3.21 22.21
C LEU A 161 10.67 4.22 23.03
N ALA A 162 11.63 4.88 22.39
CA ALA A 162 12.52 5.82 23.07
C ALA A 162 11.78 7.06 23.62
N GLU A 163 10.84 7.59 22.84
CA GLU A 163 10.01 8.75 23.19
C GLU A 163 8.53 8.44 22.98
N PRO A 164 7.92 7.64 23.87
CA PRO A 164 6.53 7.17 23.68
C PRO A 164 5.51 8.29 23.59
N ALA A 165 5.73 9.38 24.33
CA ALA A 165 4.82 10.53 24.38
C ALA A 165 4.77 11.33 23.05
N ALA A 166 5.81 11.24 22.22
CA ALA A 166 5.85 11.91 20.93
C ALA A 166 5.15 11.10 19.83
N VAL A 167 4.87 9.81 20.06
CA VAL A 167 4.31 8.91 19.04
C VAL A 167 2.83 9.13 18.87
N GLN A 168 2.41 9.56 17.67
CA GLN A 168 1.00 9.75 17.29
C GLN A 168 0.46 8.57 16.48
N SER A 169 1.28 7.92 15.64
CA SER A 169 0.89 6.71 14.92
C SER A 169 1.88 5.58 15.15
N ILE A 170 1.37 4.34 15.14
CA ILE A 170 2.13 3.15 15.47
C ILE A 170 1.82 2.01 14.49
N ALA A 171 2.85 1.23 14.16
CA ALA A 171 2.67 -0.09 13.55
C ALA A 171 3.26 -1.16 14.48
N ILE A 172 2.47 -2.19 14.77
CA ILE A 172 2.85 -3.32 15.64
C ILE A 172 2.84 -4.57 14.79
N LEU A 173 4.01 -5.21 14.65
CA LEU A 173 4.23 -6.33 13.79
C LEU A 173 4.50 -7.59 14.64
N PRO A 174 3.63 -8.61 14.60
CA PRO A 174 3.88 -9.85 15.29
C PRO A 174 5.01 -10.62 14.59
N LEU A 175 5.98 -11.09 15.37
CA LEU A 175 7.08 -11.92 14.91
C LEU A 175 6.73 -13.39 15.15
N ARG A 176 6.61 -14.17 14.08
CA ARG A 176 6.19 -15.59 14.11
C ARG A 176 7.01 -16.44 13.19
N ASN A 177 7.15 -17.71 13.53
CA ASN A 177 7.60 -18.71 12.57
C ASN A 177 6.48 -18.97 11.54
N GLU A 178 6.86 -19.30 10.34
CA GLU A 178 5.91 -19.64 9.28
C GLU A 178 5.00 -20.80 9.72
N GLY A 179 3.68 -20.55 9.65
CA GLY A 179 2.67 -21.52 10.08
C GLY A 179 2.45 -21.63 11.59
N ALA A 180 3.21 -20.93 12.43
CA ALA A 180 3.00 -20.97 13.88
C ALA A 180 1.88 -20.02 14.30
N PRO A 181 0.94 -20.45 15.18
CA PRO A 181 -0.11 -19.59 15.69
C PRO A 181 0.41 -18.56 16.70
N GLN A 182 1.48 -18.90 17.43
CA GLN A 182 2.03 -18.06 18.49
C GLN A 182 3.14 -17.15 17.97
N ALA A 183 3.12 -15.90 18.43
CA ALA A 183 4.19 -14.95 18.22
C ALA A 183 5.31 -15.20 19.25
N PHE A 184 6.55 -14.94 18.86
CA PHE A 184 7.69 -14.97 19.74
C PHE A 184 8.27 -13.57 20.02
N GLY A 185 7.62 -12.57 19.51
CA GLY A 185 8.02 -11.19 19.68
C GLY A 185 7.09 -10.21 19.00
N LEU A 186 7.31 -8.95 19.30
CA LEU A 186 6.71 -7.81 18.63
C LEU A 186 7.81 -6.87 18.13
N LEU A 187 7.72 -6.45 16.87
CA LEU A 187 8.48 -5.35 16.30
C LEU A 187 7.54 -4.13 16.25
N VAL A 188 8.00 -3.02 16.81
CA VAL A 188 7.18 -1.81 17.01
C VAL A 188 7.82 -0.65 16.28
N LEU A 189 7.04 0.01 15.44
CA LEU A 189 7.41 1.19 14.67
C LEU A 189 6.56 2.37 15.15
N GLY A 190 7.18 3.49 15.50
CA GLY A 190 6.50 4.68 15.97
C GLY A 190 6.83 5.92 15.13
N SER A 191 5.86 6.82 14.99
CA SER A 191 6.03 8.10 14.31
C SER A 191 5.25 9.21 15.01
N GLU A 192 5.83 10.42 14.98
CA GLU A 192 5.16 11.66 15.40
C GLU A 192 4.11 12.13 14.37
N ASP A 193 4.20 11.64 13.11
CA ASP A 193 3.22 11.90 12.07
C ASP A 193 2.04 10.93 12.20
N ALA A 194 0.86 11.46 12.52
CA ALA A 194 -0.37 10.69 12.69
C ALA A 194 -0.83 9.93 11.42
N GLN A 195 -0.37 10.36 10.24
CA GLN A 195 -0.76 9.75 8.97
C GLN A 195 0.23 8.68 8.48
N ARG A 196 1.38 8.54 9.14
CA ARG A 196 2.43 7.63 8.68
C ARG A 196 2.02 6.16 8.74
N PHE A 197 1.37 5.76 9.82
CA PHE A 197 0.84 4.40 10.03
C PHE A 197 -0.68 4.48 10.19
N SER A 198 -1.39 4.76 9.09
CA SER A 198 -2.85 4.86 9.12
C SER A 198 -3.51 3.48 9.04
N ALA A 199 -4.73 3.36 9.56
CA ALA A 199 -5.50 2.12 9.51
C ALA A 199 -5.87 1.68 8.08
N GLU A 200 -5.88 2.63 7.13
CA GLU A 200 -6.15 2.38 5.71
C GLU A 200 -4.89 1.94 4.93
N MET A 201 -3.73 1.95 5.58
CA MET A 201 -2.46 1.59 4.96
C MET A 201 -2.46 0.11 4.58
N ALA A 202 -2.06 -0.19 3.33
CA ALA A 202 -1.85 -1.57 2.91
C ALA A 202 -0.74 -2.22 3.75
N THR A 203 -1.08 -3.25 4.52
CA THR A 203 -0.17 -3.91 5.47
C THR A 203 0.74 -4.95 4.83
N ASP A 204 0.60 -5.22 3.53
CA ASP A 204 1.37 -6.25 2.81
C ASP A 204 2.88 -6.04 2.93
N PHE A 205 3.32 -4.79 2.83
CA PHE A 205 4.74 -4.47 2.97
C PHE A 205 5.24 -4.69 4.39
N LEU A 206 4.47 -4.29 5.40
CA LEU A 206 4.80 -4.51 6.81
C LEU A 206 4.77 -6.01 7.16
N SER A 207 3.89 -6.79 6.54
CA SER A 207 3.87 -8.25 6.67
C SER A 207 5.15 -8.88 6.13
N ARG A 208 5.68 -8.38 5.01
CA ARG A 208 6.98 -8.82 4.47
C ARG A 208 8.14 -8.45 5.39
N ILE A 209 8.11 -7.25 6.00
CA ILE A 209 9.08 -6.86 7.04
C ILE A 209 9.00 -7.82 8.22
N ALA A 210 7.81 -8.10 8.74
CA ALA A 210 7.61 -9.02 9.86
C ALA A 210 8.12 -10.44 9.55
N ALA A 211 7.82 -10.96 8.38
CA ALA A 211 8.28 -12.28 7.94
C ALA A 211 9.82 -12.35 7.83
N THR A 212 10.43 -11.33 7.23
CA THR A 212 11.90 -11.26 7.10
C THR A 212 12.58 -11.10 8.46
N ALA A 213 12.03 -10.24 9.33
CA ALA A 213 12.51 -10.06 10.69
C ALA A 213 12.40 -11.36 11.49
N SER A 214 11.26 -12.05 11.39
CA SER A 214 11.02 -13.33 12.06
C SER A 214 12.03 -14.39 11.62
N ALA A 215 12.27 -14.51 10.31
CA ALA A 215 13.25 -15.45 9.78
C ALA A 215 14.68 -15.14 10.26
N ALA A 216 15.07 -13.84 10.27
CA ALA A 216 16.40 -13.43 10.72
C ALA A 216 16.60 -13.69 12.23
N LEU A 217 15.58 -13.43 13.04
CA LEU A 217 15.67 -13.53 14.51
C LEU A 217 15.44 -14.96 15.04
N ASN A 218 15.04 -15.90 14.16
CA ASN A 218 14.77 -17.27 14.58
C ASN A 218 16.00 -18.00 15.15
N SER A 219 17.23 -17.60 14.76
CA SER A 219 18.48 -18.14 15.30
C SER A 219 18.69 -17.84 16.80
N LEU A 220 18.01 -16.84 17.36
CA LEU A 220 18.09 -16.45 18.77
C LEU A 220 17.22 -17.32 19.70
N ARG A 221 16.41 -18.22 19.14
CA ARG A 221 15.44 -19.04 19.84
C ARG A 221 15.88 -20.51 19.92
N ASP A 222 15.31 -21.22 20.88
CA ASP A 222 15.47 -22.69 21.01
C ASP A 222 14.70 -23.45 19.93
#